data_d60b2c084ee20deb28201ed3ebe45649
#
_entry.id   d60b2c084ee20deb28201ed3ebe45649
#
_cell.length_a   1.000
_cell.length_b   1.000
_cell.length_c   1.000
_cell.angle_alpha   90.00
_cell.angle_beta   90.00
_cell.angle_gamma   90.00
#
_symmetry.space_group_name_H-M   'P 1'
#
loop_
_entity.id
_entity.type
_entity.pdbx_description
1 polymer ?
#
loop_
_entity_poly.entity_id
_entity_poly.type
_entity_poly.pdbx_seq_one_letter_code
_entity_poly.pdbx_strand_id
1 'polypeptide(L)'
;AMADIVLSGVNKEKADILHVMKDCGGVGVYTIESRTQLELLQACAKETNLTIRALIRVTSGNQFGVDESELEDIIANRTQYPNIDFYGIQCYTGTQKKKMKQIEEELTHLDGLCDSLKEKYGWMAKEFEYGPGLLVSYFGEEALNDGFGELKEFAALLAPIRGKYEITLEMGRFIAASCGV
;
A
#
# COMPACT_ATOMS: atom_id res chain seq x y z
N ALA A 1 4.07 14.96 14.40
CA ALA A 1 3.53 13.79 13.70
C ALA A 1 4.61 12.71 13.60
N MET A 2 4.21 11.47 13.71
CA MET A 2 5.08 10.31 13.51
C MET A 2 5.18 10.02 12.01
N ALA A 3 6.04 10.77 11.32
CA ALA A 3 6.09 10.86 9.86
C ALA A 3 6.43 9.52 9.16
N ASP A 4 7.16 8.64 9.85
CA ASP A 4 7.63 7.38 9.27
C ASP A 4 6.74 6.18 9.63
N ILE A 5 5.55 6.44 10.19
CA ILE A 5 4.61 5.39 10.57
C ILE A 5 3.45 5.34 9.58
N VAL A 6 3.12 4.12 9.14
CA VAL A 6 1.92 3.81 8.38
C VAL A 6 0.89 3.16 9.31
N LEU A 7 -0.29 3.74 9.43
CA LEU A 7 -1.42 3.12 10.11
C LEU A 7 -2.21 2.26 9.12
N SER A 8 -1.86 0.99 9.09
CA SER A 8 -2.46 -0.02 8.22
C SER A 8 -3.41 -0.95 9.01
N GLY A 9 -4.16 -1.76 8.30
CA GLY A 9 -5.02 -2.81 8.87
C GLY A 9 -6.51 -2.63 8.60
N VAL A 10 -7.20 -3.78 8.54
CA VAL A 10 -8.63 -3.86 8.18
C VAL A 10 -9.56 -3.43 9.30
N ASN A 11 -9.11 -3.51 10.54
CA ASN A 11 -9.92 -3.15 11.72
C ASN A 11 -9.34 -1.90 12.37
N LYS A 12 -9.77 -0.74 11.89
CA LYS A 12 -9.43 0.56 12.48
C LYS A 12 -10.62 1.06 13.29
N GLU A 13 -10.45 1.17 14.61
CA GLU A 13 -11.49 1.70 15.47
C GLU A 13 -11.42 3.23 15.56
N LYS A 14 -12.59 3.87 15.68
CA LYS A 14 -12.67 5.35 15.78
C LYS A 14 -11.85 5.90 16.93
N ALA A 15 -11.88 5.23 18.08
CA ALA A 15 -11.16 5.66 19.27
C ALA A 15 -9.65 5.68 19.05
N ASP A 16 -9.10 4.64 18.39
CA ASP A 16 -7.67 4.53 18.11
C ASP A 16 -7.23 5.58 17.08
N ILE A 17 -8.01 5.77 16.02
CA ILE A 17 -7.75 6.81 15.02
C ILE A 17 -7.72 8.20 15.66
N LEU A 18 -8.72 8.50 16.49
CA LEU A 18 -8.78 9.79 17.19
C LEU A 18 -7.63 9.98 18.18
N HIS A 19 -7.25 8.93 18.92
CA HIS A 19 -6.08 8.97 19.79
C HIS A 19 -4.81 9.31 19.00
N VAL A 20 -4.56 8.60 17.90
CA VAL A 20 -3.42 8.86 17.02
C VAL A 20 -3.43 10.29 16.47
N MET A 21 -4.59 10.77 16.02
CA MET A 21 -4.70 12.12 15.46
C MET A 21 -4.59 13.24 16.50
N LYS A 22 -5.21 13.09 17.69
CA LYS A 22 -5.28 14.12 18.72
C LYS A 22 -3.99 14.15 19.58
N ASP A 23 -3.55 12.97 20.03
CA ASP A 23 -2.50 12.88 21.04
C ASP A 23 -1.11 12.73 20.43
N CYS A 24 -1.02 12.14 19.22
CA CYS A 24 0.23 11.96 18.51
C CYS A 24 0.44 12.93 17.34
N GLY A 25 -0.54 13.77 17.04
CA GLY A 25 -0.48 14.68 15.88
C GLY A 25 -0.59 13.99 14.52
N GLY A 26 -1.10 12.75 14.51
CA GLY A 26 -1.22 11.91 13.33
C GLY A 26 0.00 11.05 13.04
N VAL A 27 -0.12 10.22 12.04
CA VAL A 27 0.97 9.41 11.44
C VAL A 27 1.24 9.87 10.01
N GLY A 28 2.32 9.36 9.42
CA GLY A 28 2.73 9.74 8.07
C GLY A 28 1.72 9.37 7.01
N VAL A 29 1.19 8.14 7.09
CA VAL A 29 0.26 7.60 6.09
C VAL A 29 -0.81 6.71 6.76
N TYR A 30 -2.02 6.73 6.21
CA TYR A 30 -3.12 5.84 6.58
C TYR A 30 -3.48 4.96 5.38
N THR A 31 -3.79 3.67 5.58
CA THR A 31 -4.35 2.84 4.51
C THR A 31 -5.88 2.86 4.54
N ILE A 32 -6.50 2.88 3.38
CA ILE A 32 -7.95 2.76 3.17
C ILE A 32 -8.20 1.40 2.56
N GLU A 33 -8.89 0.53 3.29
CA GLU A 33 -9.16 -0.85 2.88
C GLU A 33 -10.63 -1.11 2.54
N SER A 34 -11.48 -0.10 2.70
CA SER A 34 -12.90 -0.12 2.34
C SER A 34 -13.49 1.28 2.37
N ARG A 35 -14.65 1.47 1.73
CA ARG A 35 -15.39 2.73 1.78
C ARG A 35 -15.77 3.14 3.20
N THR A 36 -16.16 2.19 4.03
CA THR A 36 -16.47 2.45 5.44
C THR A 36 -15.27 3.03 6.19
N GLN A 37 -14.06 2.51 5.93
CA GLN A 37 -12.84 3.09 6.51
C GLN A 37 -12.53 4.48 5.96
N LEU A 38 -12.74 4.73 4.67
CA LEU A 38 -12.58 6.06 4.08
C LEU A 38 -13.48 7.08 4.78
N GLU A 39 -14.76 6.75 4.95
CA GLU A 39 -15.73 7.62 5.64
C GLU A 39 -15.32 7.84 7.10
N LEU A 40 -14.89 6.82 7.78
CA LEU A 40 -14.42 6.90 9.16
C LEU A 40 -13.18 7.81 9.29
N LEU A 41 -12.18 7.63 8.42
CA LEU A 41 -10.97 8.45 8.40
C LEU A 41 -11.30 9.91 8.07
N GLN A 42 -12.17 10.17 7.10
CA GLN A 42 -12.64 11.51 6.77
C GLN A 42 -13.34 12.18 7.97
N ALA A 43 -14.20 11.43 8.67
CA ALA A 43 -14.90 11.96 9.84
C ALA A 43 -13.92 12.29 10.98
N CYS A 44 -12.96 11.41 11.27
CA CYS A 44 -11.94 11.64 12.30
C CYS A 44 -11.00 12.82 11.92
N ALA A 45 -10.55 12.88 10.67
CA ALA A 45 -9.70 13.95 10.17
C ALA A 45 -10.41 15.32 10.24
N LYS A 46 -11.70 15.36 9.89
CA LYS A 46 -12.54 16.55 10.05
C LYS A 46 -12.70 16.95 11.53
N GLU A 47 -12.98 15.99 12.42
CA GLU A 47 -13.12 16.24 13.87
C GLU A 47 -11.85 16.82 14.49
N THR A 48 -10.68 16.39 14.00
CA THR A 48 -9.37 16.83 14.48
C THR A 48 -8.78 18.01 13.71
N ASN A 49 -9.49 18.49 12.68
CA ASN A 49 -9.05 19.55 11.77
C ASN A 49 -7.67 19.24 11.12
N LEU A 50 -7.45 17.98 10.79
CA LEU A 50 -6.25 17.52 10.10
C LEU A 50 -6.57 17.23 8.63
N THR A 51 -5.55 17.33 7.78
CA THR A 51 -5.53 16.68 6.46
C THR A 51 -4.52 15.55 6.54
N ILE A 52 -4.97 14.33 6.25
CA ILE A 52 -4.17 13.12 6.35
C ILE A 52 -3.82 12.58 4.96
N ARG A 53 -2.61 12.04 4.83
CA ARG A 53 -2.23 11.26 3.65
C ARG A 53 -2.79 9.86 3.75
N ALA A 54 -3.34 9.36 2.66
CA ALA A 54 -3.88 8.02 2.62
C ALA A 54 -3.50 7.29 1.33
N LEU A 55 -3.20 6.00 1.46
CA LEU A 55 -3.06 5.06 0.36
C LEU A 55 -4.34 4.23 0.27
N ILE A 56 -4.86 4.03 -0.93
CA ILE A 56 -5.98 3.13 -1.15
C ILE A 56 -5.42 1.74 -1.42
N ARG A 57 -5.82 0.77 -0.61
CA ARG A 57 -5.45 -0.61 -0.81
C ARG A 57 -6.28 -1.22 -1.93
N VAL A 58 -5.61 -1.63 -3.00
CA VAL A 58 -6.21 -2.36 -4.11
C VAL A 58 -6.26 -3.84 -3.77
N THR A 59 -7.43 -4.46 -3.91
CA THR A 59 -7.59 -5.89 -3.64
C THR A 59 -6.83 -6.75 -4.66
N SER A 60 -6.34 -7.87 -4.19
CA SER A 60 -5.77 -8.93 -5.04
C SER A 60 -6.79 -10.07 -5.32
N GLY A 61 -8.08 -9.78 -5.21
CA GLY A 61 -9.15 -10.76 -5.35
C GLY A 61 -9.51 -11.49 -4.05
N ASN A 62 -8.96 -11.04 -2.91
CA ASN A 62 -9.33 -11.49 -1.58
C ASN A 62 -10.30 -10.51 -0.91
N GLN A 63 -10.61 -10.76 0.37
CA GLN A 63 -11.57 -9.93 1.13
C GLN A 63 -11.01 -8.57 1.58
N PHE A 64 -9.76 -8.23 1.25
CA PHE A 64 -9.08 -7.03 1.72
C PHE A 64 -8.86 -6.05 0.58
N GLY A 65 -9.01 -4.77 0.88
CA GLY A 65 -8.88 -3.71 -0.11
C GLY A 65 -10.14 -3.49 -0.94
N VAL A 66 -10.13 -2.44 -1.75
CA VAL A 66 -11.20 -2.10 -2.69
C VAL A 66 -10.89 -2.67 -4.06
N ASP A 67 -11.90 -3.00 -4.84
CA ASP A 67 -11.72 -3.38 -6.23
C ASP A 67 -11.43 -2.15 -7.11
N GLU A 68 -11.06 -2.38 -8.36
CA GLU A 68 -10.68 -1.30 -9.28
C GLU A 68 -11.84 -0.36 -9.59
N SER A 69 -13.07 -0.86 -9.63
CA SER A 69 -14.25 -0.04 -9.89
C SER A 69 -14.55 0.88 -8.70
N GLU A 70 -14.37 0.38 -7.49
CA GLU A 70 -14.50 1.18 -6.27
C GLU A 70 -13.36 2.19 -6.12
N LEU A 71 -12.11 1.79 -6.46
CA LEU A 71 -10.99 2.72 -6.52
C LEU A 71 -11.27 3.86 -7.51
N GLU A 72 -11.74 3.53 -8.71
CA GLU A 72 -12.10 4.53 -9.74
C GLU A 72 -13.18 5.48 -9.23
N ASP A 73 -14.24 4.96 -8.59
CA ASP A 73 -15.31 5.79 -8.02
C ASP A 73 -14.81 6.69 -6.88
N ILE A 74 -13.95 6.17 -6.00
CA ILE A 74 -13.33 6.98 -4.93
C ILE A 74 -12.51 8.13 -5.53
N ILE A 75 -11.67 7.86 -6.51
CA ILE A 75 -10.82 8.88 -7.14
C ILE A 75 -11.64 9.89 -7.94
N ALA A 76 -12.68 9.46 -8.66
CA ALA A 76 -13.60 10.35 -9.37
C ALA A 76 -14.30 11.32 -8.41
N ASN A 77 -14.66 10.85 -7.23
CA ASN A 77 -15.42 11.60 -6.22
C ASN A 77 -14.54 12.15 -5.08
N ARG A 78 -13.22 12.18 -5.21
CA ARG A 78 -12.26 12.54 -4.15
C ARG A 78 -12.50 13.91 -3.50
N THR A 79 -13.10 14.83 -4.22
CA THR A 79 -13.43 16.18 -3.69
C THR A 79 -14.47 16.15 -2.56
N GLN A 80 -15.19 15.03 -2.38
CA GLN A 80 -16.12 14.82 -1.26
C GLN A 80 -15.39 14.55 0.06
N TYR A 81 -14.08 14.28 0.00
CA TYR A 81 -13.22 13.92 1.15
C TYR A 81 -12.11 14.98 1.34
N PRO A 82 -12.47 16.23 1.71
CA PRO A 82 -11.52 17.36 1.71
C PRO A 82 -10.39 17.23 2.75
N ASN A 83 -10.53 16.32 3.71
CA ASN A 83 -9.51 16.06 4.73
C ASN A 83 -8.63 14.85 4.40
N ILE A 84 -8.80 14.25 3.22
CA ILE A 84 -7.98 13.12 2.75
C ILE A 84 -7.13 13.57 1.55
N ASP A 85 -5.82 13.52 1.69
CA ASP A 85 -4.88 13.58 0.56
C ASP A 85 -4.70 12.14 0.05
N PHE A 86 -5.37 11.81 -1.05
CA PHE A 86 -5.22 10.51 -1.72
C PHE A 86 -3.84 10.43 -2.36
N TYR A 87 -2.86 9.98 -1.58
CA TYR A 87 -1.45 10.09 -1.89
C TYR A 87 -0.94 9.00 -2.85
N GLY A 88 -1.59 7.85 -2.86
CA GLY A 88 -1.21 6.73 -3.72
C GLY A 88 -2.02 5.48 -3.50
N ILE A 89 -1.45 4.36 -3.90
CA ILE A 89 -2.04 3.03 -3.74
C ILE A 89 -1.15 2.11 -2.91
N GLN A 90 -1.78 1.13 -2.27
CA GLN A 90 -1.11 0.02 -1.59
C GLN A 90 -1.65 -1.28 -2.18
N CYS A 91 -0.75 -2.25 -2.41
CA CYS A 91 -1.15 -3.56 -2.90
C CYS A 91 -0.31 -4.67 -2.29
N TYR A 92 -1.00 -5.68 -1.78
CA TYR A 92 -0.37 -6.90 -1.26
C TYR A 92 -1.12 -8.11 -1.78
N THR A 93 -0.47 -8.90 -2.61
CA THR A 93 -1.08 -10.00 -3.36
C THR A 93 -0.78 -11.39 -2.80
N GLY A 94 -0.21 -11.46 -1.61
CA GLY A 94 0.13 -12.71 -0.95
C GLY A 94 1.63 -12.93 -0.77
N THR A 95 1.99 -14.07 -0.17
CA THR A 95 3.37 -14.43 0.15
C THR A 95 3.86 -15.60 -0.70
N GLN A 96 5.16 -15.87 -0.62
CA GLN A 96 5.79 -17.08 -1.19
C GLN A 96 5.59 -17.23 -2.70
N LYS A 97 5.68 -16.12 -3.42
CA LYS A 97 5.63 -16.13 -4.88
C LYS A 97 6.89 -16.77 -5.45
N LYS A 98 6.69 -17.77 -6.30
CA LYS A 98 7.78 -18.57 -6.89
C LYS A 98 8.31 -18.01 -8.21
N LYS A 99 7.60 -17.08 -8.83
CA LYS A 99 7.94 -16.60 -10.18
C LYS A 99 7.96 -15.08 -10.20
N MET A 100 9.10 -14.51 -10.58
CA MET A 100 9.25 -13.06 -10.78
C MET A 100 8.31 -12.52 -11.85
N LYS A 101 7.96 -13.33 -12.86
CA LYS A 101 6.98 -12.95 -13.88
C LYS A 101 5.61 -12.55 -13.30
N GLN A 102 5.17 -13.20 -12.24
CA GLN A 102 3.93 -12.84 -11.56
C GLN A 102 4.02 -11.44 -10.94
N ILE A 103 5.16 -11.11 -10.34
CA ILE A 103 5.43 -9.78 -9.78
C ILE A 103 5.49 -8.72 -10.89
N GLU A 104 6.12 -9.03 -12.01
CA GLU A 104 6.18 -8.16 -13.18
C GLU A 104 4.78 -7.84 -13.73
N GLU A 105 3.93 -8.87 -13.88
CA GLU A 105 2.55 -8.71 -14.34
C GLU A 105 1.72 -7.82 -13.38
N GLU A 106 1.87 -8.02 -12.07
CA GLU A 106 1.21 -7.22 -11.05
C GLU A 106 1.66 -5.75 -11.08
N LEU A 107 2.96 -5.49 -11.14
CA LEU A 107 3.51 -4.14 -11.19
C LEU A 107 3.06 -3.41 -12.47
N THR A 108 3.10 -4.10 -13.61
CA THR A 108 2.65 -3.55 -14.89
C THR A 108 1.16 -3.20 -14.86
N HIS A 109 0.34 -4.08 -14.28
CA HIS A 109 -1.09 -3.87 -14.15
C HIS A 109 -1.41 -2.65 -13.27
N LEU A 110 -0.79 -2.58 -12.10
CA LEU A 110 -1.02 -1.49 -11.14
C LEU A 110 -0.50 -0.13 -11.67
N ASP A 111 0.63 -0.12 -12.39
CA ASP A 111 1.13 1.08 -13.06
C ASP A 111 0.15 1.56 -14.14
N GLY A 112 -0.37 0.64 -14.96
CA GLY A 112 -1.39 0.93 -15.96
C GLY A 112 -2.70 1.46 -15.36
N LEU A 113 -3.09 0.94 -14.20
CA LEU A 113 -4.26 1.42 -13.45
C LEU A 113 -4.06 2.87 -12.99
N CYS A 114 -2.89 3.21 -12.43
CA CYS A 114 -2.55 4.58 -12.04
C CYS A 114 -2.52 5.53 -13.23
N ASP A 115 -1.94 5.12 -14.37
CA ASP A 115 -1.94 5.91 -15.59
C ASP A 115 -3.37 6.16 -16.11
N SER A 116 -4.25 5.16 -16.08
CA SER A 116 -5.67 5.31 -16.44
C SER A 116 -6.41 6.31 -15.54
N LEU A 117 -6.20 6.24 -14.23
CA LEU A 117 -6.80 7.18 -13.28
C LEU A 117 -6.29 8.61 -13.48
N LYS A 118 -5.02 8.78 -13.85
CA LYS A 118 -4.45 10.07 -14.22
C LYS A 118 -5.08 10.63 -15.48
N GLU A 119 -5.24 9.83 -16.52
CA GLU A 119 -5.85 10.26 -17.78
C GLU A 119 -7.32 10.64 -17.60
N LYS A 120 -8.09 9.83 -16.86
CA LYS A 120 -9.53 10.05 -16.68
C LYS A 120 -9.86 11.20 -15.71
N TYR A 121 -9.12 11.31 -14.61
CA TYR A 121 -9.49 12.16 -13.47
C TYR A 121 -8.43 13.19 -13.08
N GLY A 122 -7.28 13.22 -13.76
CA GLY A 122 -6.16 14.10 -13.42
C GLY A 122 -5.52 13.79 -12.05
N TRP A 123 -5.82 12.61 -11.48
CA TRP A 123 -5.22 12.19 -10.22
C TRP A 123 -3.90 11.47 -10.47
N MET A 124 -2.85 11.89 -9.76
CA MET A 124 -1.53 11.28 -9.83
C MET A 124 -1.21 10.61 -8.51
N ALA A 125 -1.03 9.30 -8.51
CA ALA A 125 -0.43 8.61 -7.40
C ALA A 125 1.01 9.12 -7.20
N LYS A 126 1.36 9.46 -5.97
CA LYS A 126 2.72 9.87 -5.58
C LYS A 126 3.48 8.72 -4.94
N GLU A 127 2.79 7.86 -4.19
CA GLU A 127 3.36 6.71 -3.51
C GLU A 127 2.73 5.42 -4.02
N PHE A 128 3.59 4.41 -4.11
CA PHE A 128 3.23 3.05 -4.48
C PHE A 128 3.80 2.11 -3.41
N GLU A 129 2.94 1.67 -2.48
CA GLU A 129 3.31 0.71 -1.45
C GLU A 129 3.00 -0.70 -1.94
N TYR A 130 4.01 -1.56 -1.98
CA TYR A 130 3.88 -2.87 -2.57
C TYR A 130 4.50 -3.98 -1.73
N GLY A 131 3.71 -5.03 -1.50
CA GLY A 131 4.15 -6.27 -0.90
C GLY A 131 4.47 -7.34 -1.96
N PRO A 132 5.74 -7.52 -2.38
CA PRO A 132 6.10 -8.45 -3.45
C PRO A 132 5.87 -9.91 -3.08
N GLY A 133 5.85 -10.22 -1.79
CA GLY A 133 5.67 -11.59 -1.31
C GLY A 133 6.76 -12.55 -1.77
N LEU A 134 8.03 -12.09 -1.80
CA LEU A 134 9.15 -12.90 -2.23
C LEU A 134 9.24 -14.23 -1.48
N LEU A 135 9.66 -15.27 -2.19
CA LEU A 135 9.81 -16.62 -1.65
C LEU A 135 10.90 -16.64 -0.58
N VAL A 136 10.62 -17.32 0.51
CA VAL A 136 11.59 -17.66 1.55
C VAL A 136 11.54 -19.17 1.78
N SER A 137 12.69 -19.83 1.71
CA SER A 137 12.83 -21.22 2.12
C SER A 137 13.17 -21.28 3.60
N TYR A 138 12.40 -22.01 4.39
CA TYR A 138 12.66 -22.20 5.82
C TYR A 138 13.48 -23.44 6.14
N PHE A 139 13.57 -24.38 5.21
CA PHE A 139 14.18 -25.69 5.43
C PHE A 139 15.01 -26.11 4.22
N GLY A 140 16.04 -26.94 4.48
CA GLY A 140 16.90 -27.50 3.45
C GLY A 140 18.08 -26.60 3.06
N GLU A 141 18.82 -27.00 2.05
CA GLU A 141 19.99 -26.25 1.55
C GLU A 141 19.61 -24.88 0.97
N GLU A 142 18.40 -24.75 0.44
CA GLU A 142 17.88 -23.49 -0.09
C GLU A 142 17.66 -22.43 1.01
N ALA A 143 17.50 -22.84 2.27
CA ALA A 143 17.40 -21.91 3.41
C ALA A 143 18.72 -21.14 3.65
N LEU A 144 19.83 -21.60 3.06
CA LEU A 144 21.13 -20.94 3.12
C LEU A 144 21.32 -19.90 1.99
N ASN A 145 20.35 -19.80 1.08
CA ASN A 145 20.37 -18.76 0.05
C ASN A 145 20.16 -17.39 0.72
N ASP A 146 21.04 -16.45 0.42
CA ASP A 146 21.00 -15.09 0.96
C ASP A 146 19.91 -14.20 0.31
N GLY A 147 19.20 -14.71 -0.71
CA GLY A 147 18.15 -14.00 -1.43
C GLY A 147 18.62 -12.83 -2.31
N PHE A 148 19.93 -12.60 -2.43
CA PHE A 148 20.45 -11.48 -3.23
C PHE A 148 20.13 -11.61 -4.72
N GLY A 149 20.01 -12.82 -5.23
CA GLY A 149 19.61 -13.08 -6.62
C GLY A 149 18.22 -12.57 -6.89
N GLU A 150 17.26 -12.96 -6.06
CA GLU A 150 15.86 -12.57 -6.12
C GLU A 150 15.69 -11.06 -5.91
N LEU A 151 16.45 -10.46 -4.99
CA LEU A 151 16.43 -9.01 -4.77
C LEU A 151 16.91 -8.23 -5.98
N LYS A 152 17.96 -8.69 -6.67
CA LYS A 152 18.46 -8.04 -7.89
C LYS A 152 17.44 -8.11 -9.01
N GLU A 153 16.84 -9.28 -9.21
CA GLU A 153 15.79 -9.48 -10.21
C GLU A 153 14.57 -8.60 -9.91
N PHE A 154 14.10 -8.62 -8.65
CA PHE A 154 13.02 -7.75 -8.22
C PHE A 154 13.34 -6.25 -8.38
N ALA A 155 14.53 -5.81 -8.01
CA ALA A 155 14.96 -4.43 -8.19
C ALA A 155 14.95 -3.99 -9.67
N ALA A 156 15.26 -4.90 -10.60
CA ALA A 156 15.17 -4.63 -12.02
C ALA A 156 13.71 -4.43 -12.48
N LEU A 157 12.75 -5.17 -11.91
CA LEU A 157 11.31 -5.01 -12.18
C LEU A 157 10.76 -3.67 -11.67
N LEU A 158 11.35 -3.10 -10.63
CA LEU A 158 10.95 -1.78 -10.12
C LEU A 158 11.50 -0.62 -10.95
N ALA A 159 12.51 -0.84 -11.79
CA ALA A 159 13.17 0.23 -12.54
C ALA A 159 12.22 1.10 -13.40
N PRO A 160 11.19 0.54 -14.09
CA PRO A 160 10.26 1.33 -14.89
C PRO A 160 9.41 2.31 -14.07
N ILE A 161 9.06 1.94 -12.84
CA ILE A 161 8.15 2.72 -11.97
C ILE A 161 8.87 3.60 -10.96
N ARG A 162 10.14 3.32 -10.66
CA ARG A 162 10.96 4.03 -9.67
C ARG A 162 11.09 5.55 -9.91
N GLY A 163 10.93 6.00 -11.15
CA GLY A 163 10.96 7.42 -11.50
C GLY A 163 9.58 8.09 -11.46
N LYS A 164 8.50 7.32 -11.32
CA LYS A 164 7.13 7.81 -11.30
C LYS A 164 6.61 8.01 -9.87
N TYR A 165 7.00 7.14 -8.94
CA TYR A 165 6.45 7.05 -7.58
C TYR A 165 7.53 7.02 -6.52
N GLU A 166 7.18 7.49 -5.31
CA GLU A 166 7.84 7.07 -4.08
C GLU A 166 7.45 5.61 -3.82
N ILE A 167 8.44 4.71 -3.66
CA ILE A 167 8.17 3.28 -3.52
C ILE A 167 8.44 2.84 -2.09
N THR A 168 7.41 2.30 -1.45
CA THR A 168 7.49 1.64 -0.15
C THR A 168 7.29 0.13 -0.34
N LEU A 169 8.13 -0.70 0.29
CA LEU A 169 8.08 -2.15 0.15
C LEU A 169 7.73 -2.84 1.46
N GLU A 170 6.70 -3.70 1.41
CA GLU A 170 6.32 -4.57 2.51
C GLU A 170 7.04 -5.93 2.38
N MET A 171 8.19 -6.10 3.07
CA MET A 171 9.04 -7.28 2.94
C MET A 171 9.34 -7.98 4.28
N GLY A 172 8.46 -7.85 5.28
CA GLY A 172 8.71 -8.32 6.65
C GLY A 172 9.17 -9.78 6.72
N ARG A 173 8.48 -10.69 6.06
CA ARG A 173 8.85 -12.12 6.03
C ARG A 173 10.23 -12.32 5.42
N PHE A 174 10.50 -11.73 4.26
CA PHE A 174 11.77 -11.90 3.56
C PHE A 174 12.95 -11.40 4.40
N ILE A 175 12.77 -10.28 5.12
CA ILE A 175 13.83 -9.70 5.96
C ILE A 175 14.03 -10.51 7.24
N ALA A 176 12.94 -10.98 7.87
CA ALA A 176 13.00 -11.56 9.21
C ALA A 176 13.16 -13.09 9.24
N ALA A 177 12.88 -13.79 8.15
CA ALA A 177 12.80 -15.25 8.13
C ALA A 177 14.11 -15.96 8.52
N SER A 178 15.27 -15.40 8.18
CA SER A 178 16.57 -15.94 8.55
C SER A 178 16.95 -15.67 10.01
N CYS A 179 16.21 -14.82 10.72
CA CYS A 179 16.50 -14.42 12.09
C CYS A 179 15.66 -15.18 13.14
N GLY A 180 14.72 -16.00 12.71
CA GLY A 180 13.79 -16.74 13.57
C GLY A 180 13.91 -18.25 13.43
N VAL A 181 13.63 -18.99 14.50
CA VAL A 181 13.43 -20.44 14.56
C VAL A 181 12.01 -20.71 14.96
#